data_11d9e0731f382aae617b40e089b274aa
#
_entry.id   11d9e0731f382aae617b40e089b274aa
#
_cell.length_a   1.000
_cell.length_b   1.000
_cell.length_c   1.000
_cell.angle_alpha   90.00
_cell.angle_beta   90.00
_cell.angle_gamma   90.00
#
_symmetry.space_group_name_H-M   'P 1'
#
loop_
_entity.id
_entity.type
_entity.pdbx_description
1 polymer ?
#
loop_
_entity_poly.entity_id
_entity_poly.type
_entity_poly.pdbx_seq_one_letter_code
_entity_poly.pdbx_strand_id
1 'polypeptide(L)'
;MKSNHEVLIVGGGTAGIMVAAQLLKNNPNLNIGLIDPAETHYYQPAWTLVGANTYDFDKTGRPMASVMPKGVNWIKEYADIFDPEKNKVTTKEGREITYDYLVVCPGLKIAPEMIEGLKEAMDKGVVCSNYTNPNHTWETLKNFKGGTALFTQPATPIKCGGAPQKIMYLADEHFRKSGVRDKTDIVFALPSGVIFGVKIIADTLMNVVDKKDINVRYFHTLVKVDADKKIAWYKLEKDIKAGGCITITDGDEKSLDHDIQYNYKDVKVTKEGDLFGIHFDMMHLAPPQCAPDFIKNSPLASETGWVSVDSKTLQHDKYKNIFALGDVSNLPTSKTGAAIRKQAPIVVANILKLVEESKLSEKNYNGYTSCPLVTGYGKMVLAEFDYEKNFMPDPKLKQFPMLIKDSSKEHWRLWVLKKYLLPYLYWNKLLKGKEV
;
A
#
# COMPACT_ATOMS: atom_id res chain seq x y z
N MET A 1 8.47 23.64 25.05
CA MET A 1 7.38 22.89 24.39
C MET A 1 6.72 22.00 25.43
N LYS A 2 5.40 21.78 25.34
CA LYS A 2 4.72 20.88 26.28
C LYS A 2 5.28 19.47 26.08
N SER A 3 5.70 18.82 27.13
CA SER A 3 6.16 17.44 27.15
C SER A 3 5.03 16.43 27.40
N ASN A 4 3.82 16.92 27.67
CA ASN A 4 2.63 16.12 27.94
C ASN A 4 1.49 16.47 27.01
N HIS A 5 0.83 15.47 26.43
CA HIS A 5 -0.33 15.61 25.55
C HIS A 5 -1.47 14.68 25.97
N GLU A 6 -2.71 15.15 25.83
CA GLU A 6 -3.88 14.27 26.00
C GLU A 6 -3.88 13.19 24.91
N VAL A 7 -3.58 13.57 23.66
CA VAL A 7 -3.43 12.62 22.56
C VAL A 7 -2.08 12.84 21.88
N LEU A 8 -1.25 11.81 21.88
CA LEU A 8 0.00 11.81 21.13
C LEU A 8 -0.17 10.94 19.89
N ILE A 9 0.22 11.47 18.74
CA ILE A 9 0.17 10.76 17.45
C ILE A 9 1.60 10.55 16.94
N VAL A 10 1.97 9.31 16.64
CA VAL A 10 3.25 8.97 16.02
C VAL A 10 3.01 8.65 14.56
N GLY A 11 3.50 9.54 13.68
CA GLY A 11 3.34 9.49 12.23
C GLY A 11 2.41 10.56 11.67
N GLY A 12 2.95 11.48 10.87
CA GLY A 12 2.24 12.56 10.15
C GLY A 12 1.83 12.20 8.73
N GLY A 13 1.68 10.90 8.45
CA GLY A 13 1.11 10.42 7.20
C GLY A 13 -0.41 10.68 7.11
N THR A 14 -1.06 10.08 6.11
CA THR A 14 -2.52 10.21 5.90
C THR A 14 -3.31 9.92 7.17
N ALA A 15 -2.96 8.86 7.89
CA ALA A 15 -3.67 8.42 9.08
C ALA A 15 -3.57 9.44 10.23
N GLY A 16 -2.35 9.87 10.57
CA GLY A 16 -2.12 10.79 11.69
C GLY A 16 -2.74 12.17 11.48
N ILE A 17 -2.57 12.75 10.29
CA ILE A 17 -3.19 14.04 9.95
C ILE A 17 -4.72 13.92 9.98
N MET A 18 -5.29 12.84 9.45
CA MET A 18 -6.73 12.63 9.43
C MET A 18 -7.30 12.47 10.84
N VAL A 19 -6.65 11.66 11.70
CA VAL A 19 -7.05 11.49 13.11
C VAL A 19 -6.97 12.82 13.85
N ALA A 20 -5.85 13.54 13.76
CA ALA A 20 -5.69 14.85 14.40
C ALA A 20 -6.76 15.85 13.94
N ALA A 21 -7.02 15.92 12.63
CA ALA A 21 -8.03 16.83 12.09
C ALA A 21 -9.46 16.49 12.55
N GLN A 22 -9.79 15.20 12.65
CA GLN A 22 -11.11 14.76 13.14
C GLN A 22 -11.26 14.95 14.64
N LEU A 23 -10.23 14.69 15.44
CA LEU A 23 -10.24 14.94 16.90
C LEU A 23 -10.49 16.42 17.18
N LEU A 24 -9.70 17.32 16.57
CA LEU A 24 -9.85 18.78 16.75
C LEU A 24 -11.17 19.33 16.21
N LYS A 25 -11.75 18.70 15.18
CA LYS A 25 -13.07 19.08 14.68
C LYS A 25 -14.19 18.77 15.69
N ASN A 26 -14.06 17.68 16.44
CA ASN A 26 -15.06 17.27 17.45
C ASN A 26 -14.79 17.90 18.82
N ASN A 27 -13.52 18.06 19.20
CA ASN A 27 -13.11 18.73 20.43
C ASN A 27 -11.90 19.65 20.16
N PRO A 28 -12.14 20.95 19.87
CA PRO A 28 -11.07 21.91 19.55
C PRO A 28 -10.07 22.19 20.69
N ASN A 29 -10.41 21.81 21.92
CA ASN A 29 -9.58 22.06 23.11
C ASN A 29 -8.60 20.93 23.41
N LEU A 30 -8.66 19.80 22.70
CA LEU A 30 -7.73 18.69 22.91
C LEU A 30 -6.27 19.10 22.68
N ASN A 31 -5.43 18.77 23.64
CA ASN A 31 -3.98 18.97 23.54
C ASN A 31 -3.35 17.82 22.74
N ILE A 32 -3.20 18.03 21.42
CA ILE A 32 -2.67 17.01 20.51
C ILE A 32 -1.21 17.28 20.17
N GLY A 33 -0.33 16.30 20.44
CA GLY A 33 1.04 16.24 19.91
C GLY A 33 1.10 15.30 18.70
N LEU A 34 1.90 15.65 17.69
CA LEU A 34 2.16 14.78 16.54
C LEU A 34 3.66 14.74 16.25
N ILE A 35 4.25 13.55 16.32
CA ILE A 35 5.67 13.30 16.04
C ILE A 35 5.81 12.83 14.59
N ASP A 36 6.48 13.61 13.76
CA ASP A 36 6.88 13.24 12.40
C ASP A 36 7.98 14.19 11.90
N PRO A 37 9.13 13.68 11.43
CA PRO A 37 10.24 14.50 10.96
C PRO A 37 10.06 15.02 9.53
N ALA A 38 9.12 14.45 8.74
CA ALA A 38 9.00 14.74 7.33
C ALA A 38 8.54 16.19 7.07
N GLU A 39 9.21 16.89 6.17
CA GLU A 39 8.85 18.24 5.76
C GLU A 39 7.88 18.28 4.58
N THR A 40 7.75 17.16 3.86
CA THR A 40 6.86 17.03 2.71
C THR A 40 5.90 15.86 2.90
N HIS A 41 4.62 16.13 2.71
CA HIS A 41 3.58 15.11 2.69
C HIS A 41 3.22 14.75 1.24
N TYR A 42 3.25 13.44 0.92
CA TYR A 42 2.99 12.95 -0.43
C TYR A 42 1.68 12.19 -0.56
N TYR A 43 0.93 12.49 -1.62
CA TYR A 43 -0.19 11.67 -2.11
C TYR A 43 0.35 10.51 -2.95
N GLN A 44 0.94 9.50 -2.29
CA GLN A 44 1.56 8.35 -2.95
C GLN A 44 0.61 7.53 -3.86
N PRO A 45 -0.73 7.49 -3.64
CA PRO A 45 -1.62 6.79 -4.58
C PRO A 45 -1.57 7.28 -6.03
N ALA A 46 -1.02 8.46 -6.32
CA ALA A 46 -0.78 8.94 -7.67
C ALA A 46 0.53 8.43 -8.31
N TRP A 47 1.46 7.87 -7.56
CA TRP A 47 2.78 7.51 -8.06
C TRP A 47 2.77 6.46 -9.18
N THR A 48 1.80 5.54 -9.20
CA THR A 48 1.60 4.64 -10.35
C THR A 48 1.26 5.44 -11.64
N LEU A 49 0.49 6.51 -11.52
CA LEU A 49 0.15 7.38 -12.65
C LEU A 49 1.35 8.23 -13.08
N VAL A 50 2.20 8.63 -12.14
CA VAL A 50 3.48 9.32 -12.43
C VAL A 50 4.40 8.39 -13.22
N GLY A 51 4.60 7.16 -12.74
CA GLY A 51 5.43 6.15 -13.41
C GLY A 51 4.96 5.78 -14.82
N ALA A 52 3.72 6.14 -15.18
CA ALA A 52 3.17 6.01 -16.52
C ALA A 52 2.98 7.36 -17.25
N ASN A 53 3.59 8.43 -16.75
CA ASN A 53 3.52 9.79 -17.32
C ASN A 53 2.09 10.32 -17.52
N THR A 54 1.18 9.97 -16.62
CA THR A 54 -0.21 10.46 -16.66
C THR A 54 -0.57 11.39 -15.51
N TYR A 55 0.37 11.59 -14.60
CA TYR A 55 0.26 12.52 -13.47
C TYR A 55 1.62 13.15 -13.19
N ASP A 56 1.62 14.40 -12.77
CA ASP A 56 2.82 15.16 -12.46
C ASP A 56 3.30 14.83 -11.02
N PHE A 57 4.57 14.48 -10.85
CA PHE A 57 5.14 14.16 -9.55
C PHE A 57 5.05 15.35 -8.58
N ASP A 58 5.33 16.57 -9.04
CA ASP A 58 5.33 17.74 -8.18
C ASP A 58 3.95 18.04 -7.58
N LYS A 59 2.88 17.62 -8.26
CA LYS A 59 1.50 17.72 -7.74
C LYS A 59 1.17 16.69 -6.68
N THR A 60 2.04 15.69 -6.45
CA THR A 60 1.84 14.68 -5.42
C THR A 60 2.34 15.11 -4.05
N GLY A 61 3.21 16.13 -3.97
CA GLY A 61 3.80 16.63 -2.73
C GLY A 61 3.19 17.96 -2.26
N ARG A 62 3.14 18.15 -0.95
CA ARG A 62 2.85 19.44 -0.31
C ARG A 62 3.72 19.61 0.94
N PRO A 63 4.13 20.84 1.29
CA PRO A 63 4.79 21.10 2.57
C PRO A 63 3.96 20.56 3.72
N MET A 64 4.56 19.80 4.64
CA MET A 64 3.88 19.19 5.78
C MET A 64 3.15 20.26 6.60
N ALA A 65 3.78 21.42 6.81
CA ALA A 65 3.17 22.56 7.51
C ALA A 65 1.83 23.02 6.91
N SER A 66 1.65 22.86 5.58
CA SER A 66 0.42 23.28 4.89
C SER A 66 -0.75 22.32 5.08
N VAL A 67 -0.48 21.09 5.48
CA VAL A 67 -1.48 20.03 5.69
C VAL A 67 -1.67 19.71 7.17
N MET A 68 -0.76 20.15 8.04
CA MET A 68 -0.86 19.98 9.48
C MET A 68 -2.10 20.71 10.00
N PRO A 69 -2.99 20.05 10.78
CA PRO A 69 -4.16 20.69 11.33
C PRO A 69 -3.78 21.79 12.32
N LYS A 70 -4.45 22.94 12.26
CA LYS A 70 -4.24 24.04 13.21
C LYS A 70 -4.58 23.56 14.61
N GLY A 71 -3.73 23.85 15.59
CA GLY A 71 -3.88 23.42 16.99
C GLY A 71 -3.07 22.17 17.34
N VAL A 72 -2.50 21.47 16.37
CA VAL A 72 -1.57 20.38 16.63
C VAL A 72 -0.19 20.91 16.98
N ASN A 73 0.40 20.39 18.06
CA ASN A 73 1.81 20.61 18.37
C ASN A 73 2.66 19.62 17.55
N TRP A 74 3.17 20.08 16.41
CA TRP A 74 4.01 19.26 15.52
C TRP A 74 5.44 19.19 16.05
N ILE A 75 5.90 17.97 16.37
CA ILE A 75 7.23 17.64 16.88
C ILE A 75 8.02 17.03 15.71
N LYS A 76 8.95 17.83 15.15
CA LYS A 76 9.74 17.47 13.97
C LYS A 76 10.92 16.55 14.33
N GLU A 77 10.62 15.43 14.94
CA GLU A 77 11.61 14.47 15.42
C GLU A 77 11.19 13.04 15.03
N TYR A 78 12.12 12.10 15.08
CA TYR A 78 11.81 10.67 14.94
C TYR A 78 11.38 10.08 16.28
N ALA A 79 10.27 9.38 16.35
CA ALA A 79 9.96 8.49 17.47
C ALA A 79 10.95 7.32 17.47
N ASP A 80 11.39 6.89 18.65
CA ASP A 80 12.39 5.82 18.79
C ASP A 80 11.94 4.75 19.80
N ILE A 81 11.67 5.12 21.04
CA ILE A 81 11.35 4.17 22.12
C ILE A 81 9.94 4.39 22.63
N PHE A 82 9.18 3.31 22.76
CA PHE A 82 7.87 3.27 23.39
C PHE A 82 7.98 2.64 24.79
N ASP A 83 7.55 3.38 25.82
CA ASP A 83 7.38 2.88 27.19
C ASP A 83 5.90 2.99 27.57
N PRO A 84 5.08 2.00 27.14
CA PRO A 84 3.62 2.08 27.34
C PRO A 84 3.18 1.94 28.78
N GLU A 85 4.01 1.34 29.66
CA GLU A 85 3.71 1.22 31.09
C GLU A 85 3.81 2.60 31.80
N LYS A 86 4.61 3.52 31.23
CA LYS A 86 4.74 4.91 31.73
C LYS A 86 4.03 5.94 30.84
N ASN A 87 3.25 5.48 29.86
CA ASN A 87 2.58 6.35 28.87
C ASN A 87 3.55 7.36 28.23
N LYS A 88 4.71 6.86 27.73
CA LYS A 88 5.80 7.70 27.26
C LYS A 88 6.34 7.23 25.92
N VAL A 89 6.66 8.20 25.05
CA VAL A 89 7.46 8.00 23.82
C VAL A 89 8.72 8.84 23.96
N THR A 90 9.87 8.23 23.63
CA THR A 90 11.15 8.94 23.54
C THR A 90 11.53 9.10 22.08
N THR A 91 11.97 10.29 21.69
CA THR A 91 12.46 10.58 20.34
C THR A 91 13.94 10.20 20.20
N LYS A 92 14.45 10.15 18.96
CA LYS A 92 15.88 9.92 18.70
C LYS A 92 16.78 10.99 19.28
N GLU A 93 16.26 12.20 19.45
CA GLU A 93 16.92 13.34 20.07
C GLU A 93 16.90 13.27 21.60
N GLY A 94 16.31 12.21 22.18
CA GLY A 94 16.25 11.97 23.63
C GLY A 94 15.13 12.74 24.35
N ARG A 95 14.20 13.36 23.60
CA ARG A 95 13.05 14.03 24.21
C ARG A 95 12.03 13.02 24.69
N GLU A 96 11.65 13.10 25.95
CA GLU A 96 10.56 12.32 26.52
C GLU A 96 9.22 13.07 26.41
N ILE A 97 8.21 12.38 25.89
CA ILE A 97 6.87 12.92 25.67
C ILE A 97 5.87 11.96 26.27
N THR A 98 5.06 12.47 27.21
CA THR A 98 4.01 11.70 27.86
C THR A 98 2.65 11.94 27.22
N TYR A 99 1.73 10.98 27.40
CA TYR A 99 0.40 11.03 26.82
C TYR A 99 -0.65 10.37 27.72
N ASP A 100 -1.90 10.76 27.53
CA ASP A 100 -3.02 10.01 28.08
C ASP A 100 -3.46 8.93 27.08
N TYR A 101 -3.53 9.26 25.78
CA TYR A 101 -3.83 8.35 24.66
C TYR A 101 -2.77 8.42 23.59
N LEU A 102 -2.41 7.27 23.02
CA LEU A 102 -1.43 7.16 21.93
C LEU A 102 -2.07 6.63 20.64
N VAL A 103 -1.79 7.28 19.52
CA VAL A 103 -2.13 6.78 18.18
C VAL A 103 -0.85 6.49 17.41
N VAL A 104 -0.67 5.22 17.00
CA VAL A 104 0.53 4.75 16.30
C VAL A 104 0.20 4.53 14.83
N CYS A 105 0.76 5.37 13.94
CA CYS A 105 0.49 5.32 12.50
C CYS A 105 1.67 5.79 11.61
N PRO A 106 2.94 5.39 11.90
CA PRO A 106 4.11 5.82 11.15
C PRO A 106 4.21 5.18 9.76
N GLY A 107 3.26 4.35 9.36
CA GLY A 107 3.30 3.62 8.10
C GLY A 107 4.20 2.38 8.14
N LEU A 108 4.92 2.12 7.06
CA LEU A 108 5.77 0.96 6.89
C LEU A 108 7.15 1.34 6.35
N LYS A 109 8.11 0.42 6.47
CA LYS A 109 9.46 0.52 5.92
C LYS A 109 9.53 -0.23 4.58
N ILE A 110 10.14 0.40 3.58
CA ILE A 110 10.57 -0.27 2.34
C ILE A 110 11.93 -0.94 2.66
N ALA A 111 12.02 -2.25 2.41
CA ALA A 111 13.12 -3.09 2.87
C ALA A 111 13.74 -3.93 1.72
N PRO A 112 14.39 -3.29 0.72
CA PRO A 112 15.00 -4.00 -0.40
C PRO A 112 16.12 -4.95 0.04
N GLU A 113 16.72 -4.71 1.20
CA GLU A 113 17.72 -5.57 1.82
C GLU A 113 17.23 -6.99 2.18
N MET A 114 15.91 -7.21 2.17
CA MET A 114 15.34 -8.55 2.41
C MET A 114 15.49 -9.49 1.21
N ILE A 115 15.91 -8.99 0.05
CA ILE A 115 16.16 -9.78 -1.16
C ILE A 115 17.63 -9.56 -1.56
N GLU A 116 18.39 -10.64 -1.74
CA GLU A 116 19.79 -10.58 -2.10
C GLU A 116 20.02 -9.79 -3.39
N GLY A 117 20.95 -8.83 -3.39
CA GLY A 117 21.31 -7.99 -4.54
C GLY A 117 20.25 -6.96 -4.97
N LEU A 118 19.04 -6.97 -4.39
CA LEU A 118 17.98 -6.05 -4.81
C LEU A 118 18.32 -4.60 -4.51
N LYS A 119 18.85 -4.31 -3.31
CA LYS A 119 19.24 -2.94 -2.96
C LYS A 119 20.27 -2.40 -3.95
N GLU A 120 21.30 -3.20 -4.27
CA GLU A 120 22.32 -2.84 -5.25
C GLU A 120 21.71 -2.60 -6.65
N ALA A 121 20.81 -3.47 -7.11
CA ALA A 121 20.15 -3.34 -8.39
C ALA A 121 19.28 -2.06 -8.49
N MET A 122 18.64 -1.67 -7.39
CA MET A 122 17.89 -0.41 -7.30
C MET A 122 18.83 0.81 -7.29
N ASP A 123 19.91 0.77 -6.50
CA ASP A 123 20.90 1.85 -6.42
C ASP A 123 21.62 2.08 -7.75
N LYS A 124 21.92 1.01 -8.50
CA LYS A 124 22.46 1.07 -9.88
C LYS A 124 21.43 1.52 -10.93
N GLY A 125 20.15 1.65 -10.58
CA GLY A 125 19.08 2.00 -11.51
C GLY A 125 18.73 0.89 -12.52
N VAL A 126 19.14 -0.36 -12.28
CA VAL A 126 18.83 -1.52 -13.13
C VAL A 126 17.38 -1.96 -12.93
N VAL A 127 16.84 -1.73 -11.74
CA VAL A 127 15.48 -2.06 -11.35
C VAL A 127 14.74 -0.77 -10.95
N CYS A 128 13.53 -0.60 -11.43
CA CYS A 128 12.69 0.56 -11.10
C CYS A 128 11.51 0.19 -10.19
N SER A 129 11.00 1.19 -9.46
CA SER A 129 9.85 1.00 -8.56
C SER A 129 9.04 2.28 -8.37
N ASN A 130 7.73 2.18 -8.55
CA ASN A 130 6.80 3.25 -8.19
C ASN A 130 6.69 3.49 -6.68
N TYR A 131 7.20 2.58 -5.86
CA TYR A 131 7.15 2.73 -4.41
C TYR A 131 8.25 3.65 -3.87
N THR A 132 9.31 3.86 -4.65
CA THR A 132 10.47 4.65 -4.27
C THR A 132 10.72 5.83 -5.21
N ASN A 133 10.79 5.59 -6.52
CA ASN A 133 11.06 6.63 -7.52
C ASN A 133 10.20 6.44 -8.79
N PRO A 134 8.98 7.00 -8.83
CA PRO A 134 8.10 6.86 -9.99
C PRO A 134 8.63 7.57 -11.25
N ASN A 135 9.45 8.61 -11.12
CA ASN A 135 10.07 9.27 -12.28
C ASN A 135 11.08 8.34 -12.96
N HIS A 136 11.90 7.62 -12.19
CA HIS A 136 12.80 6.60 -12.73
C HIS A 136 12.01 5.46 -13.42
N THR A 137 10.85 5.08 -12.88
CA THR A 137 9.98 4.12 -13.57
C THR A 137 9.55 4.63 -14.94
N TRP A 138 9.15 5.89 -15.05
CA TRP A 138 8.79 6.47 -16.34
C TRP A 138 9.98 6.51 -17.31
N GLU A 139 11.16 6.94 -16.87
CA GLU A 139 12.36 6.95 -17.72
C GLU A 139 12.73 5.54 -18.20
N THR A 140 12.59 4.53 -17.35
CA THR A 140 12.79 3.11 -17.73
C THR A 140 11.82 2.70 -18.83
N LEU A 141 10.51 2.95 -18.65
CA LEU A 141 9.48 2.60 -19.64
C LEU A 141 9.68 3.34 -20.96
N LYS A 142 9.97 4.63 -20.92
CA LYS A 142 10.17 5.50 -22.08
C LYS A 142 11.35 5.06 -22.94
N ASN A 143 12.42 4.62 -22.29
CA ASN A 143 13.67 4.24 -22.96
C ASN A 143 13.72 2.76 -23.38
N PHE A 144 12.74 1.95 -22.97
CA PHE A 144 12.68 0.52 -23.28
C PHE A 144 12.50 0.28 -24.80
N LYS A 145 13.25 -0.66 -25.36
CA LYS A 145 13.31 -0.91 -26.82
C LYS A 145 12.76 -2.29 -27.22
N GLY A 146 12.28 -3.07 -26.27
CA GLY A 146 11.82 -4.44 -26.47
C GLY A 146 12.63 -5.45 -25.66
N GLY A 147 12.26 -6.73 -25.73
CA GLY A 147 12.81 -7.80 -24.90
C GLY A 147 11.89 -8.14 -23.73
N THR A 148 12.42 -8.71 -22.67
CA THR A 148 11.64 -9.13 -21.49
C THR A 148 11.40 -7.96 -20.55
N ALA A 149 10.15 -7.54 -20.42
CA ALA A 149 9.67 -6.59 -19.44
C ALA A 149 9.10 -7.35 -18.22
N LEU A 150 9.90 -7.46 -17.16
CA LEU A 150 9.55 -8.21 -15.97
C LEU A 150 8.90 -7.31 -14.91
N PHE A 151 7.72 -7.69 -14.45
CA PHE A 151 7.01 -7.09 -13.34
C PHE A 151 6.89 -8.12 -12.22
N THR A 152 7.09 -7.71 -10.96
CA THR A 152 7.02 -8.65 -9.84
C THR A 152 6.62 -7.98 -8.53
N GLN A 153 6.19 -8.79 -7.60
CA GLN A 153 5.86 -8.37 -6.24
C GLN A 153 6.47 -9.34 -5.21
N PRO A 154 6.77 -8.88 -3.99
CA PRO A 154 7.34 -9.73 -2.96
C PRO A 154 6.28 -10.61 -2.29
N ALA A 155 6.73 -11.60 -1.51
CA ALA A 155 5.87 -12.39 -0.63
C ALA A 155 5.44 -11.64 0.64
N THR A 156 6.09 -10.51 0.96
CA THR A 156 5.72 -9.70 2.13
C THR A 156 4.43 -8.91 1.90
N PRO A 157 3.71 -8.52 2.97
CA PRO A 157 2.62 -7.54 2.85
C PRO A 157 3.13 -6.25 2.22
N ILE A 158 2.36 -5.69 1.27
CA ILE A 158 2.68 -4.43 0.62
C ILE A 158 1.54 -3.43 0.71
N LYS A 159 1.86 -2.13 0.78
CA LYS A 159 0.83 -1.10 0.62
C LYS A 159 0.28 -1.15 -0.80
N CYS A 160 -1.06 -1.19 -0.94
CA CYS A 160 -1.76 -1.30 -2.21
C CYS A 160 -1.32 -2.52 -3.05
N GLY A 161 -1.71 -3.73 -2.63
CA GLY A 161 -1.36 -5.01 -3.29
C GLY A 161 -1.61 -5.09 -4.80
N GLY A 162 -2.48 -4.24 -5.35
CA GLY A 162 -2.67 -4.13 -6.80
C GLY A 162 -1.71 -3.19 -7.54
N ALA A 163 -0.81 -2.47 -6.84
CA ALA A 163 0.05 -1.48 -7.50
C ALA A 163 1.05 -2.09 -8.51
N PRO A 164 1.66 -3.26 -8.29
CA PRO A 164 2.53 -3.90 -9.27
C PRO A 164 1.83 -4.15 -10.60
N GLN A 165 0.58 -4.59 -10.58
CA GLN A 165 -0.21 -4.86 -11.78
C GLN A 165 -0.56 -3.57 -12.55
N LYS A 166 -0.87 -2.48 -11.85
CA LYS A 166 -1.29 -1.22 -12.50
C LYS A 166 -0.23 -0.70 -13.44
N ILE A 167 1.03 -0.67 -13.00
CA ILE A 167 2.12 -0.17 -13.84
C ILE A 167 2.40 -1.10 -14.99
N MET A 168 2.24 -2.41 -14.83
CA MET A 168 2.35 -3.40 -15.89
C MET A 168 1.32 -3.16 -17.01
N TYR A 169 0.05 -2.94 -16.65
CA TYR A 169 -0.99 -2.66 -17.64
C TYR A 169 -0.79 -1.32 -18.35
N LEU A 170 -0.30 -0.32 -17.64
CA LEU A 170 0.04 0.97 -18.22
C LEU A 170 1.28 0.89 -19.12
N ALA A 171 2.27 0.07 -18.75
CA ALA A 171 3.45 -0.22 -19.57
C ALA A 171 3.08 -0.88 -20.88
N ASP A 172 2.19 -1.90 -20.87
CA ASP A 172 1.69 -2.52 -22.11
C ASP A 172 1.11 -1.48 -23.08
N GLU A 173 0.26 -0.58 -22.58
CA GLU A 173 -0.32 0.46 -23.44
C GLU A 173 0.71 1.49 -23.92
N HIS A 174 1.70 1.81 -23.11
CA HIS A 174 2.82 2.64 -23.53
C HIS A 174 3.63 1.95 -24.63
N PHE A 175 3.96 0.67 -24.48
CA PHE A 175 4.70 -0.12 -25.47
C PHE A 175 3.95 -0.24 -26.78
N ARG A 176 2.61 -0.37 -26.77
CA ARG A 176 1.77 -0.30 -27.97
C ARG A 176 1.86 1.05 -28.66
N LYS A 177 1.76 2.15 -27.90
CA LYS A 177 1.83 3.52 -28.44
C LYS A 177 3.21 3.86 -29.00
N SER A 178 4.28 3.33 -28.40
CA SER A 178 5.67 3.54 -28.85
C SER A 178 6.13 2.57 -29.94
N GLY A 179 5.29 1.59 -30.32
CA GLY A 179 5.59 0.62 -31.37
C GLY A 179 6.61 -0.46 -30.96
N VAL A 180 6.83 -0.66 -29.65
CA VAL A 180 7.77 -1.70 -29.18
C VAL A 180 7.07 -2.95 -28.63
N ARG A 181 5.72 -2.95 -28.54
CA ARG A 181 4.96 -4.05 -27.94
C ARG A 181 5.19 -5.41 -28.62
N ASP A 182 5.26 -5.42 -29.95
CA ASP A 182 5.45 -6.66 -30.72
C ASP A 182 6.85 -7.27 -30.55
N LYS A 183 7.77 -6.52 -29.95
CA LYS A 183 9.13 -6.97 -29.60
C LYS A 183 9.30 -7.18 -28.09
N THR A 184 8.19 -7.24 -27.36
CA THR A 184 8.22 -7.24 -25.89
C THR A 184 7.43 -8.44 -25.35
N ASP A 185 8.09 -9.23 -24.51
CA ASP A 185 7.43 -10.21 -23.65
C ASP A 185 7.20 -9.59 -22.27
N ILE A 186 5.93 -9.37 -21.95
CA ILE A 186 5.56 -8.88 -20.61
C ILE A 186 5.36 -10.07 -19.70
N VAL A 187 6.13 -10.14 -18.62
CA VAL A 187 6.06 -11.20 -17.62
C VAL A 187 5.63 -10.59 -16.28
N PHE A 188 4.62 -11.19 -15.66
CA PHE A 188 4.22 -10.88 -14.29
C PHE A 188 4.49 -12.08 -13.38
N ALA A 189 5.53 -12.00 -12.56
CA ALA A 189 5.89 -13.04 -11.60
C ALA A 189 5.41 -12.66 -10.20
N LEU A 190 4.65 -13.56 -9.56
CA LEU A 190 4.05 -13.29 -8.25
C LEU A 190 4.07 -14.55 -7.37
N PRO A 191 4.18 -14.40 -6.02
CA PRO A 191 4.27 -15.52 -5.10
C PRO A 191 2.92 -16.24 -4.88
N SER A 192 1.82 -15.63 -5.27
CA SER A 192 0.46 -16.17 -5.11
C SER A 192 0.06 -17.06 -6.29
N GLY A 193 -0.88 -17.98 -6.05
CA GLY A 193 -1.56 -18.77 -7.08
C GLY A 193 -2.74 -18.05 -7.76
N VAL A 194 -3.04 -16.81 -7.38
CA VAL A 194 -4.12 -15.99 -7.95
C VAL A 194 -3.66 -14.56 -8.20
N ILE A 195 -4.18 -13.93 -9.25
CA ILE A 195 -3.79 -12.57 -9.62
C ILE A 195 -4.38 -11.51 -8.65
N PHE A 196 -5.49 -11.83 -7.99
CA PHE A 196 -6.13 -10.97 -6.99
C PHE A 196 -7.05 -11.78 -6.06
N GLY A 197 -7.09 -11.44 -4.77
CA GLY A 197 -7.81 -12.21 -3.75
C GLY A 197 -9.34 -12.11 -3.76
N VAL A 198 -9.94 -11.24 -4.56
CA VAL A 198 -11.41 -11.10 -4.72
C VAL A 198 -11.80 -11.67 -6.08
N LYS A 199 -12.51 -12.80 -6.10
CA LYS A 199 -12.76 -13.58 -7.31
C LYS A 199 -13.33 -12.78 -8.48
N ILE A 200 -14.41 -12.02 -8.29
CA ILE A 200 -15.03 -11.23 -9.38
C ILE A 200 -14.07 -10.20 -9.99
N ILE A 201 -13.13 -9.70 -9.19
CA ILE A 201 -12.07 -8.79 -9.65
C ILE A 201 -10.98 -9.59 -10.37
N ALA A 202 -10.56 -10.72 -9.82
CA ALA A 202 -9.58 -11.60 -10.45
C ALA A 202 -10.04 -12.03 -11.86
N ASP A 203 -11.30 -12.45 -12.01
CA ASP A 203 -11.89 -12.83 -13.31
C ASP A 203 -11.81 -11.67 -14.32
N THR A 204 -12.08 -10.44 -13.88
CA THR A 204 -11.95 -9.26 -14.74
C THR A 204 -10.48 -8.97 -15.11
N LEU A 205 -9.56 -9.09 -14.15
CA LEU A 205 -8.13 -8.88 -14.40
C LEU A 205 -7.54 -9.94 -15.32
N MET A 206 -7.98 -11.20 -15.23
CA MET A 206 -7.54 -12.25 -16.18
C MET A 206 -8.00 -11.93 -17.59
N ASN A 207 -9.22 -11.42 -17.79
CA ASN A 207 -9.64 -10.94 -19.13
C ASN A 207 -8.76 -9.77 -19.64
N VAL A 208 -8.21 -8.93 -18.74
CA VAL A 208 -7.27 -7.88 -19.14
C VAL A 208 -5.90 -8.48 -19.47
N VAL A 209 -5.44 -9.47 -18.73
CA VAL A 209 -4.21 -10.24 -18.98
C VAL A 209 -4.27 -10.86 -20.38
N ASP A 210 -5.39 -11.52 -20.73
CA ASP A 210 -5.60 -12.12 -22.04
C ASP A 210 -5.54 -11.09 -23.18
N LYS A 211 -6.31 -10.01 -23.06
CA LYS A 211 -6.35 -8.92 -24.05
C LYS A 211 -4.99 -8.26 -24.28
N LYS A 212 -4.14 -8.27 -23.27
CA LYS A 212 -2.81 -7.66 -23.29
C LYS A 212 -1.70 -8.67 -23.59
N ASP A 213 -2.05 -9.95 -23.72
CA ASP A 213 -1.09 -11.04 -23.96
C ASP A 213 0.08 -11.01 -22.96
N ILE A 214 -0.26 -11.00 -21.65
CA ILE A 214 0.69 -10.96 -20.55
C ILE A 214 0.95 -12.37 -20.05
N ASN A 215 2.22 -12.77 -19.92
CA ASN A 215 2.64 -14.01 -19.30
C ASN A 215 2.59 -13.86 -17.78
N VAL A 216 1.73 -14.60 -17.09
CA VAL A 216 1.66 -14.62 -15.64
C VAL A 216 2.35 -15.86 -15.09
N ARG A 217 3.24 -15.67 -14.13
CA ARG A 217 3.96 -16.76 -13.43
C ARG A 217 3.59 -16.76 -11.97
N TYR A 218 2.79 -17.74 -11.58
CA TYR A 218 2.32 -17.94 -10.22
C TYR A 218 3.36 -18.66 -9.36
N PHE A 219 3.25 -18.55 -8.04
CA PHE A 219 4.12 -19.18 -7.05
C PHE A 219 5.61 -18.84 -7.17
N HIS A 220 5.93 -17.73 -7.85
CA HIS A 220 7.30 -17.25 -8.01
C HIS A 220 7.65 -16.25 -6.90
N THR A 221 8.41 -16.70 -5.91
CA THR A 221 8.97 -15.84 -4.85
C THR A 221 10.34 -15.34 -5.26
N LEU A 222 10.47 -14.03 -5.44
CA LEU A 222 11.76 -13.40 -5.74
C LEU A 222 12.68 -13.50 -4.52
N VAL A 223 13.87 -14.09 -4.71
CA VAL A 223 14.85 -14.30 -3.62
C VAL A 223 16.17 -13.59 -3.88
N LYS A 224 16.51 -13.28 -5.15
CA LYS A 224 17.77 -12.63 -5.50
C LYS A 224 17.65 -11.86 -6.81
N VAL A 225 18.40 -10.77 -6.95
CA VAL A 225 18.58 -10.04 -8.20
C VAL A 225 20.06 -9.89 -8.51
N ASP A 226 20.50 -10.41 -9.65
CA ASP A 226 21.81 -10.18 -10.21
C ASP A 226 21.73 -8.96 -11.14
N ALA A 227 22.23 -7.82 -10.66
CA ALA A 227 22.13 -6.55 -11.39
C ALA A 227 23.00 -6.54 -12.66
N ASP A 228 24.17 -7.17 -12.63
CA ASP A 228 25.13 -7.15 -13.74
C ASP A 228 24.69 -8.07 -14.89
N LYS A 229 24.14 -9.24 -14.55
CA LYS A 229 23.60 -10.18 -15.53
C LYS A 229 22.14 -9.91 -15.90
N LYS A 230 21.46 -9.01 -15.19
CA LYS A 230 20.03 -8.74 -15.30
C LYS A 230 19.20 -10.01 -15.17
N ILE A 231 19.38 -10.75 -14.09
CA ILE A 231 18.64 -11.97 -13.77
C ILE A 231 17.91 -11.80 -12.45
N ALA A 232 16.61 -12.04 -12.46
CA ALA A 232 15.78 -12.12 -11.26
C ALA A 232 15.55 -13.60 -10.91
N TRP A 233 16.03 -14.02 -9.74
CA TRP A 233 16.01 -15.39 -9.25
C TRP A 233 14.81 -15.64 -8.37
N TYR A 234 14.04 -16.65 -8.71
CA TYR A 234 12.81 -17.05 -8.03
C TYR A 234 12.93 -18.46 -7.48
N LYS A 235 12.33 -18.64 -6.30
CA LYS A 235 12.00 -19.94 -5.75
C LYS A 235 10.53 -20.21 -6.03
N LEU A 236 10.20 -21.44 -6.43
CA LEU A 236 8.82 -21.87 -6.58
C LEU A 236 8.33 -22.40 -5.24
N GLU A 237 7.39 -21.69 -4.63
CA GLU A 237 6.85 -22.05 -3.32
C GLU A 237 5.32 -22.10 -3.40
N LYS A 238 4.77 -23.32 -3.27
CA LYS A 238 3.32 -23.56 -3.32
C LYS A 238 2.61 -23.20 -2.00
N ASP A 239 3.34 -23.06 -0.87
CA ASP A 239 2.80 -22.93 0.48
C ASP A 239 3.01 -21.55 1.12
N ILE A 240 3.16 -20.49 0.34
CA ILE A 240 3.35 -19.17 0.92
C ILE A 240 2.03 -18.63 1.47
N LYS A 241 1.92 -18.56 2.77
CA LYS A 241 0.98 -17.68 3.46
C LYS A 241 1.39 -16.24 3.21
N ALA A 242 1.01 -15.69 2.06
CA ALA A 242 1.22 -14.27 1.76
C ALA A 242 0.46 -13.45 2.80
N GLY A 243 1.19 -12.81 3.70
CA GLY A 243 0.62 -11.92 4.71
C GLY A 243 -0.12 -10.76 4.04
N GLY A 244 -1.41 -10.65 4.26
CA GLY A 244 -2.27 -9.56 3.79
C GLY A 244 -2.75 -9.70 2.35
N CYS A 245 -4.01 -9.55 2.13
CA CYS A 245 -4.77 -9.41 0.87
C CYS A 245 -4.72 -10.50 -0.21
N ILE A 246 -3.74 -11.39 -0.22
CA ILE A 246 -3.68 -12.53 -1.14
C ILE A 246 -3.55 -13.78 -0.28
N THR A 247 -4.67 -14.35 0.13
CA THR A 247 -4.71 -15.68 0.73
C THR A 247 -4.86 -16.68 -0.42
N ILE A 248 -3.97 -17.67 -0.48
CA ILE A 248 -4.20 -18.87 -1.27
C ILE A 248 -5.40 -19.57 -0.61
N THR A 249 -6.52 -19.63 -1.31
CA THR A 249 -7.65 -20.43 -0.84
C THR A 249 -7.39 -21.90 -1.14
N ASP A 250 -7.56 -22.78 -0.16
CA ASP A 250 -7.38 -24.24 -0.22
C ASP A 250 -8.33 -24.97 -1.21
N GLY A 251 -8.81 -24.28 -2.25
CA GLY A 251 -9.90 -24.79 -3.09
C GLY A 251 -9.54 -25.49 -4.39
N ASP A 252 -8.31 -25.36 -4.89
CA ASP A 252 -7.96 -25.83 -6.23
C ASP A 252 -6.68 -26.67 -6.29
N GLU A 253 -6.59 -27.74 -5.50
CA GLU A 253 -5.50 -28.72 -5.61
C GLU A 253 -5.42 -29.42 -6.97
N LYS A 254 -6.46 -29.35 -7.81
CA LYS A 254 -6.50 -30.04 -9.10
C LYS A 254 -5.90 -29.27 -10.28
N SER A 255 -5.59 -27.97 -10.14
CA SER A 255 -4.96 -27.16 -11.20
C SER A 255 -3.44 -27.04 -11.06
N LEU A 256 -2.85 -27.55 -9.99
CA LEU A 256 -1.46 -27.28 -9.60
C LEU A 256 -0.38 -27.85 -10.55
N ASP A 257 -0.69 -28.76 -11.44
CA ASP A 257 0.25 -29.33 -12.37
C ASP A 257 0.26 -28.63 -13.76
N HIS A 258 -0.77 -27.84 -14.08
CA HIS A 258 -0.87 -27.18 -15.37
C HIS A 258 -0.53 -25.70 -15.38
N ASP A 259 -0.58 -24.96 -14.26
CA ASP A 259 -0.65 -23.50 -14.32
C ASP A 259 0.29 -22.72 -13.39
N ILE A 260 1.56 -23.14 -13.32
CA ILE A 260 2.62 -22.24 -12.84
C ILE A 260 2.77 -21.05 -13.80
N GLN A 261 2.31 -21.20 -15.04
CA GLN A 261 2.40 -20.18 -16.09
C GLN A 261 1.07 -20.06 -16.84
N TYR A 262 0.60 -18.83 -16.98
CA TYR A 262 -0.56 -18.49 -17.81
C TYR A 262 -0.10 -17.64 -19.00
N ASN A 263 -0.65 -17.86 -20.19
CA ASN A 263 -0.18 -17.28 -21.47
C ASN A 263 1.33 -17.48 -21.65
N TYR A 264 1.76 -18.73 -21.67
CA TYR A 264 3.17 -19.10 -21.76
C TYR A 264 3.90 -18.37 -22.89
N LYS A 265 5.04 -17.75 -22.54
CA LYS A 265 6.00 -17.19 -23.48
C LYS A 265 7.37 -17.78 -23.19
N ASP A 266 8.08 -18.11 -24.24
CA ASP A 266 9.44 -18.63 -24.16
C ASP A 266 10.43 -17.49 -23.87
N VAL A 267 10.44 -17.04 -22.60
CA VAL A 267 11.42 -16.07 -22.14
C VAL A 267 12.67 -16.80 -21.62
N LYS A 268 13.83 -16.16 -21.78
CA LYS A 268 15.10 -16.75 -21.35
C LYS A 268 15.10 -17.02 -19.85
N VAL A 269 15.22 -18.30 -19.48
CA VAL A 269 15.30 -18.76 -18.09
C VAL A 269 16.59 -19.55 -17.89
N THR A 270 17.28 -19.30 -16.77
CA THR A 270 18.41 -20.09 -16.29
C THR A 270 17.97 -20.84 -15.03
N LYS A 271 18.35 -22.11 -14.91
CA LYS A 271 18.09 -22.91 -13.70
C LYS A 271 19.39 -23.11 -12.92
N GLU A 272 19.36 -22.85 -11.61
CA GLU A 272 20.50 -23.06 -10.69
C GLU A 272 19.96 -23.70 -9.41
N GLY A 273 20.18 -25.00 -9.25
CA GLY A 273 19.58 -25.80 -8.19
C GLY A 273 18.06 -25.77 -8.27
N ASP A 274 17.40 -25.29 -7.23
CA ASP A 274 15.96 -25.12 -7.12
C ASP A 274 15.49 -23.69 -7.52
N LEU A 275 16.42 -22.83 -7.97
CA LEU A 275 16.11 -21.48 -8.40
C LEU A 275 15.89 -21.37 -9.92
N PHE A 276 14.97 -20.47 -10.28
CA PHE A 276 14.64 -20.10 -11.65
C PHE A 276 14.99 -18.63 -11.88
N GLY A 277 16.01 -18.39 -12.71
CA GLY A 277 16.48 -17.05 -13.05
C GLY A 277 15.80 -16.56 -14.33
N ILE A 278 14.90 -15.60 -14.24
CA ILE A 278 14.28 -14.93 -15.40
C ILE A 278 15.20 -13.78 -15.81
N HIS A 279 15.70 -13.83 -17.05
CA HIS A 279 16.45 -12.71 -17.64
C HIS A 279 15.49 -11.58 -18.00
N PHE A 280 15.92 -10.34 -17.78
CA PHE A 280 15.10 -9.17 -18.09
C PHE A 280 15.88 -8.07 -18.81
N ASP A 281 15.22 -7.33 -19.67
CA ASP A 281 15.74 -6.12 -20.28
C ASP A 281 15.31 -4.88 -19.48
N MET A 282 14.12 -4.94 -18.87
CA MET A 282 13.68 -4.04 -17.83
C MET A 282 12.98 -4.80 -16.70
N MET A 283 13.08 -4.30 -15.47
CA MET A 283 12.38 -4.87 -14.32
C MET A 283 11.75 -3.76 -13.49
N HIS A 284 10.45 -3.93 -13.20
CA HIS A 284 9.73 -3.16 -12.20
C HIS A 284 9.29 -4.07 -11.07
N LEU A 285 9.50 -3.65 -9.81
CA LEU A 285 9.01 -4.41 -8.67
C LEU A 285 8.36 -3.53 -7.60
N ALA A 286 7.50 -4.17 -6.79
CA ALA A 286 7.21 -3.69 -5.44
C ALA A 286 8.30 -4.26 -4.52
N PRO A 287 9.15 -3.42 -3.88
CA PRO A 287 10.13 -3.92 -2.93
C PRO A 287 9.46 -4.55 -1.72
N PRO A 288 10.13 -5.48 -1.01
CA PRO A 288 9.65 -5.96 0.28
C PRO A 288 9.34 -4.83 1.24
N GLN A 289 8.33 -5.03 2.08
CA GLN A 289 7.88 -4.05 3.06
C GLN A 289 7.68 -4.73 4.40
N CYS A 290 8.02 -4.01 5.48
CA CYS A 290 7.88 -4.49 6.85
C CYS A 290 7.50 -3.33 7.78
N ALA A 291 7.20 -3.65 9.03
CA ALA A 291 7.04 -2.63 10.07
C ALA A 291 8.37 -1.89 10.28
N PRO A 292 8.34 -0.58 10.60
CA PRO A 292 9.54 0.15 11.00
C PRO A 292 10.26 -0.53 12.19
N ASP A 293 11.58 -0.50 12.21
CA ASP A 293 12.38 -1.24 13.21
C ASP A 293 12.04 -0.81 14.65
N PHE A 294 11.78 0.48 14.90
CA PHE A 294 11.38 0.98 16.22
C PHE A 294 9.99 0.50 16.66
N ILE A 295 9.14 0.06 15.73
CA ILE A 295 7.87 -0.63 16.03
C ILE A 295 8.13 -2.11 16.28
N LYS A 296 8.85 -2.77 15.35
CA LYS A 296 9.14 -4.21 15.43
C LYS A 296 9.82 -4.60 16.74
N ASN A 297 10.68 -3.72 17.26
CA ASN A 297 11.45 -3.95 18.48
C ASN A 297 10.77 -3.37 19.73
N SER A 298 9.52 -2.90 19.63
CA SER A 298 8.78 -2.29 20.74
C SER A 298 7.81 -3.26 21.42
N PRO A 299 7.36 -2.96 22.65
CA PRO A 299 6.30 -3.70 23.33
C PRO A 299 4.93 -3.66 22.62
N LEU A 300 4.79 -2.86 21.54
CA LEU A 300 3.57 -2.72 20.78
C LEU A 300 3.45 -3.73 19.64
N ALA A 301 4.55 -4.45 19.34
CA ALA A 301 4.60 -5.35 18.20
C ALA A 301 3.88 -6.68 18.47
N SER A 302 3.16 -7.15 17.46
CA SER A 302 2.72 -8.54 17.36
C SER A 302 3.91 -9.45 16.98
N GLU A 303 3.69 -10.76 16.96
CA GLU A 303 4.68 -11.76 16.50
C GLU A 303 5.19 -11.48 15.08
N THR A 304 4.39 -10.86 14.23
CA THR A 304 4.75 -10.48 12.86
C THR A 304 5.47 -9.14 12.76
N GLY A 305 5.70 -8.46 13.89
CA GLY A 305 6.39 -7.18 13.97
C GLY A 305 5.53 -5.94 13.72
N TRP A 306 4.26 -6.09 13.32
CA TRP A 306 3.30 -5.00 13.17
C TRP A 306 2.66 -4.67 14.52
N VAL A 307 2.09 -3.47 14.69
CA VAL A 307 1.38 -3.12 15.92
C VAL A 307 0.15 -4.02 16.10
N SER A 308 0.06 -4.67 17.27
CA SER A 308 -1.04 -5.58 17.60
C SER A 308 -2.30 -4.81 17.97
N VAL A 309 -3.39 -5.00 17.24
CA VAL A 309 -4.67 -4.33 17.51
C VAL A 309 -5.86 -5.25 17.28
N ASP A 310 -6.90 -5.04 18.05
CA ASP A 310 -8.21 -5.62 17.80
C ASP A 310 -8.75 -5.15 16.45
N SER A 311 -9.24 -6.09 15.65
CA SER A 311 -9.62 -5.85 14.26
C SER A 311 -10.85 -4.94 14.08
N LYS A 312 -11.68 -4.77 15.12
CA LYS A 312 -12.90 -3.96 15.09
C LYS A 312 -12.70 -2.58 15.68
N THR A 313 -12.05 -2.51 16.85
CA THR A 313 -11.88 -1.26 17.60
C THR A 313 -10.60 -0.52 17.29
N LEU A 314 -9.59 -1.19 16.69
CA LEU A 314 -8.25 -0.67 16.42
C LEU A 314 -7.48 -0.28 17.71
N GLN A 315 -7.98 -0.72 18.86
CA GLN A 315 -7.31 -0.59 20.15
C GLN A 315 -6.23 -1.66 20.28
N HIS A 316 -5.10 -1.32 20.88
CA HIS A 316 -4.03 -2.28 21.15
C HIS A 316 -4.51 -3.39 22.09
N ASP A 317 -4.16 -4.65 21.78
CA ASP A 317 -4.66 -5.81 22.52
C ASP A 317 -4.34 -5.76 24.01
N LYS A 318 -3.13 -5.30 24.38
CA LYS A 318 -2.68 -5.19 25.77
C LYS A 318 -2.96 -3.81 26.39
N TYR A 319 -2.67 -2.70 25.69
CA TYR A 319 -2.67 -1.34 26.23
C TYR A 319 -3.93 -0.58 25.82
N LYS A 320 -4.83 -0.36 26.77
CA LYS A 320 -6.19 0.15 26.50
C LYS A 320 -6.28 1.63 26.10
N ASN A 321 -5.21 2.37 26.28
CA ASN A 321 -5.09 3.78 25.85
C ASN A 321 -4.27 3.95 24.56
N ILE A 322 -3.91 2.84 23.88
CA ILE A 322 -3.12 2.86 22.65
C ILE A 322 -3.96 2.35 21.48
N PHE A 323 -3.89 3.02 20.35
CA PHE A 323 -4.55 2.68 19.10
C PHE A 323 -3.54 2.65 17.95
N ALA A 324 -3.76 1.80 16.94
CA ALA A 324 -2.99 1.88 15.72
C ALA A 324 -3.87 1.70 14.49
N LEU A 325 -3.50 2.36 13.39
CA LEU A 325 -4.22 2.28 12.13
C LEU A 325 -3.28 2.52 10.93
N GLY A 326 -3.77 2.20 9.76
CA GLY A 326 -3.00 2.29 8.51
C GLY A 326 -2.00 1.16 8.37
N ASP A 327 -0.91 1.43 7.65
CA ASP A 327 0.00 0.40 7.20
C ASP A 327 0.78 -0.30 8.33
N VAL A 328 0.92 0.34 9.50
CA VAL A 328 1.67 -0.20 10.64
C VAL A 328 0.91 -1.29 11.41
N SER A 329 -0.42 -1.35 11.29
CA SER A 329 -1.25 -2.29 12.04
C SER A 329 -1.21 -3.71 11.47
N ASN A 330 -1.41 -4.72 12.34
CA ASN A 330 -1.47 -6.13 11.96
C ASN A 330 -2.82 -6.56 11.36
N LEU A 331 -3.66 -5.60 10.97
CA LEU A 331 -5.00 -5.89 10.43
C LEU A 331 -4.95 -6.77 9.18
N PRO A 332 -5.80 -7.80 9.07
CA PRO A 332 -5.83 -8.72 7.92
C PRO A 332 -6.57 -8.11 6.72
N THR A 333 -6.18 -6.90 6.34
CA THR A 333 -6.75 -6.17 5.19
C THR A 333 -5.65 -5.49 4.39
N SER A 334 -5.96 -5.02 3.19
CA SER A 334 -5.01 -4.28 2.36
C SER A 334 -4.60 -2.96 3.01
N LYS A 335 -3.29 -2.71 3.03
CA LYS A 335 -2.69 -1.45 3.49
C LYS A 335 -2.94 -0.35 2.44
N THR A 336 -4.06 0.38 2.58
CA THR A 336 -4.50 1.40 1.60
C THR A 336 -5.00 2.68 2.27
N GLY A 337 -4.91 3.80 1.55
CA GLY A 337 -5.53 5.06 2.00
C GLY A 337 -7.06 4.98 2.13
N ALA A 338 -7.70 4.08 1.38
CA ALA A 338 -9.14 3.84 1.49
C ALA A 338 -9.50 3.12 2.81
N ALA A 339 -8.67 2.17 3.27
CA ALA A 339 -8.81 1.57 4.58
C ALA A 339 -8.70 2.63 5.68
N ILE A 340 -7.67 3.49 5.63
CA ILE A 340 -7.48 4.59 6.59
C ILE A 340 -8.73 5.48 6.68
N ARG A 341 -9.37 5.77 5.55
CA ARG A 341 -10.63 6.55 5.49
C ARG A 341 -11.73 5.99 6.41
N LYS A 342 -11.78 4.67 6.56
CA LYS A 342 -12.76 3.98 7.43
C LYS A 342 -12.21 3.67 8.82
N GLN A 343 -10.90 3.53 8.97
CA GLN A 343 -10.25 3.26 10.25
C GLN A 343 -10.18 4.50 11.15
N ALA A 344 -9.80 5.66 10.60
CA ALA A 344 -9.62 6.86 11.40
C ALA A 344 -10.89 7.31 12.17
N PRO A 345 -12.12 7.29 11.60
CA PRO A 345 -13.33 7.58 12.35
C PRO A 345 -13.59 6.64 13.53
N ILE A 346 -13.13 5.38 13.46
CA ILE A 346 -13.26 4.41 14.56
C ILE A 346 -12.33 4.80 15.71
N VAL A 347 -11.04 5.03 15.40
CA VAL A 347 -10.05 5.47 16.41
C VAL A 347 -10.50 6.78 17.08
N VAL A 348 -10.95 7.75 16.28
CA VAL A 348 -11.44 9.05 16.80
C VAL A 348 -12.64 8.87 17.71
N ALA A 349 -13.64 8.08 17.30
CA ALA A 349 -14.82 7.83 18.12
C ALA A 349 -14.47 7.15 19.45
N ASN A 350 -13.53 6.19 19.41
CA ASN A 350 -13.07 5.50 20.62
C ASN A 350 -12.32 6.43 21.56
N ILE A 351 -11.40 7.27 21.08
CA ILE A 351 -10.66 8.23 21.91
C ILE A 351 -11.61 9.23 22.55
N LEU A 352 -12.52 9.84 21.77
CA LEU A 352 -13.48 10.81 22.31
C LEU A 352 -14.36 10.19 23.40
N LYS A 353 -14.84 8.96 23.16
CA LYS A 353 -15.68 8.25 24.12
C LYS A 353 -14.93 7.85 25.39
N LEU A 354 -13.65 7.50 25.26
CA LEU A 354 -12.78 7.23 26.41
C LEU A 354 -12.51 8.48 27.24
N VAL A 355 -12.29 9.63 26.58
CA VAL A 355 -12.10 10.93 27.25
C VAL A 355 -13.37 11.36 28.00
N GLU A 356 -14.56 11.14 27.42
CA GLU A 356 -15.83 11.60 27.98
C GLU A 356 -16.43 10.61 29.00
N GLU A 357 -16.39 9.31 28.72
CA GLU A 357 -17.16 8.29 29.45
C GLU A 357 -16.32 7.09 29.93
N SER A 358 -15.01 7.10 29.70
CA SER A 358 -14.10 5.98 30.07
C SER A 358 -14.50 4.61 29.46
N LYS A 359 -15.19 4.60 28.32
CA LYS A 359 -15.59 3.39 27.59
C LYS A 359 -15.38 3.56 26.08
N LEU A 360 -15.27 2.44 25.36
CA LEU A 360 -15.17 2.44 23.89
C LEU A 360 -16.52 2.83 23.25
N SER A 361 -16.44 3.35 22.04
CA SER A 361 -17.61 3.58 21.20
C SER A 361 -18.17 2.25 20.67
N GLU A 362 -19.43 2.25 20.23
CA GLU A 362 -20.07 1.09 19.58
C GLU A 362 -19.68 0.93 18.12
N LYS A 363 -18.92 1.90 17.56
CA LYS A 363 -18.48 1.85 16.17
C LYS A 363 -17.40 0.82 15.97
N ASN A 364 -17.55 0.01 14.92
CA ASN A 364 -16.59 -1.04 14.57
C ASN A 364 -16.12 -0.88 13.12
N TYR A 365 -14.85 -1.20 12.89
CA TYR A 365 -14.28 -1.37 11.57
C TYR A 365 -14.57 -2.78 11.06
N ASN A 366 -14.98 -2.90 9.81
CA ASN A 366 -15.37 -4.18 9.19
C ASN A 366 -14.34 -4.71 8.18
N GLY A 367 -13.13 -4.13 8.16
CA GLY A 367 -12.10 -4.54 7.19
C GLY A 367 -12.19 -3.86 5.84
N TYR A 368 -13.12 -2.93 5.63
CA TYR A 368 -13.28 -2.25 4.35
C TYR A 368 -11.96 -1.69 3.84
N THR A 369 -11.67 -2.02 2.59
CA THR A 369 -10.54 -1.46 1.84
C THR A 369 -10.96 -1.26 0.39
N SER A 370 -10.15 -0.52 -0.34
CA SER A 370 -10.38 -0.31 -1.77
C SER A 370 -9.06 -0.23 -2.53
N CYS A 371 -9.01 -0.93 -3.65
CA CYS A 371 -7.89 -0.89 -4.57
C CYS A 371 -8.37 -0.39 -5.96
N PRO A 372 -8.08 0.86 -6.34
CA PRO A 372 -8.34 1.36 -7.69
C PRO A 372 -7.33 0.73 -8.66
N LEU A 373 -7.74 -0.32 -9.36
CA LEU A 373 -6.92 -1.10 -10.29
C LEU A 373 -7.00 -0.48 -11.69
N VAL A 374 -6.00 0.33 -12.02
CA VAL A 374 -5.84 0.90 -13.37
C VAL A 374 -5.40 -0.22 -14.31
N THR A 375 -6.17 -0.45 -15.37
CA THR A 375 -5.95 -1.53 -16.35
C THR A 375 -5.47 -1.02 -17.70
N GLY A 376 -5.34 0.30 -17.84
CA GLY A 376 -4.84 0.98 -19.03
C GLY A 376 -5.11 2.47 -18.98
N TYR A 377 -4.66 3.22 -19.97
CA TYR A 377 -4.97 4.63 -20.09
C TYR A 377 -6.49 4.82 -20.30
N GLY A 378 -7.12 5.54 -19.36
CA GLY A 378 -8.56 5.78 -19.40
C GLY A 378 -9.42 4.61 -18.89
N LYS A 379 -8.84 3.58 -18.29
CA LYS A 379 -9.55 2.39 -17.81
C LYS A 379 -9.17 2.03 -16.39
N MET A 380 -10.14 1.67 -15.59
CA MET A 380 -9.92 1.24 -14.21
C MET A 380 -11.05 0.30 -13.74
N VAL A 381 -10.68 -0.64 -12.90
CA VAL A 381 -11.58 -1.45 -12.07
C VAL A 381 -11.45 -0.96 -10.63
N LEU A 382 -12.54 -0.90 -9.87
CA LEU A 382 -12.51 -0.52 -8.46
C LEU A 382 -12.86 -1.73 -7.60
N ALA A 383 -11.86 -2.31 -6.98
CA ALA A 383 -12.01 -3.39 -6.01
C ALA A 383 -12.26 -2.81 -4.63
N GLU A 384 -13.46 -2.97 -4.10
CA GLU A 384 -13.87 -2.60 -2.74
C GLU A 384 -14.32 -3.87 -2.02
N PHE A 385 -13.77 -4.16 -0.85
CA PHE A 385 -14.04 -5.41 -0.14
C PHE A 385 -13.77 -5.29 1.37
N ASP A 386 -14.31 -6.24 2.14
CA ASP A 386 -14.16 -6.36 3.59
C ASP A 386 -13.09 -7.41 4.00
N TYR A 387 -13.06 -7.78 5.29
CA TYR A 387 -12.15 -8.81 5.81
C TYR A 387 -12.34 -10.18 5.16
N GLU A 388 -13.59 -10.53 4.84
CA GLU A 388 -13.97 -11.81 4.24
C GLU A 388 -13.79 -11.81 2.72
N LYS A 389 -13.29 -10.70 2.15
CA LYS A 389 -13.14 -10.47 0.70
C LYS A 389 -14.46 -10.42 -0.07
N ASN A 390 -15.56 -10.17 0.63
CA ASN A 390 -16.82 -9.86 -0.04
C ASN A 390 -16.68 -8.56 -0.83
N PHE A 391 -17.10 -8.59 -2.08
CA PHE A 391 -17.11 -7.40 -2.92
C PHE A 391 -18.20 -6.42 -2.45
N MET A 392 -17.79 -5.23 -2.00
CA MET A 392 -18.65 -4.22 -1.36
C MET A 392 -18.55 -2.86 -2.06
N PRO A 393 -19.07 -2.70 -3.27
CA PRO A 393 -19.00 -1.44 -4.00
C PRO A 393 -19.80 -0.33 -3.29
N ASP A 394 -19.20 0.87 -3.20
CA ASP A 394 -19.87 2.05 -2.62
C ASP A 394 -21.17 2.36 -3.40
N PRO A 395 -22.35 2.38 -2.76
CA PRO A 395 -23.62 2.69 -3.43
C PRO A 395 -23.61 4.03 -4.18
N LYS A 396 -22.80 4.99 -3.75
CA LYS A 396 -22.66 6.31 -4.41
C LYS A 396 -22.14 6.19 -5.86
N LEU A 397 -21.44 5.09 -6.20
CA LEU A 397 -20.97 4.87 -7.57
C LEU A 397 -22.12 4.74 -8.58
N LYS A 398 -23.28 4.25 -8.17
CA LYS A 398 -24.47 4.10 -9.00
C LYS A 398 -25.28 5.39 -9.15
N GLN A 399 -25.00 6.38 -8.29
CA GLN A 399 -25.73 7.65 -8.26
C GLN A 399 -25.05 8.69 -9.16
N PHE A 400 -25.83 9.68 -9.60
CA PHE A 400 -25.25 10.84 -10.30
C PHE A 400 -24.21 11.56 -9.42
N PRO A 401 -23.04 12.00 -9.95
CA PRO A 401 -22.64 12.00 -11.37
C PRO A 401 -21.90 10.74 -11.84
N MET A 402 -21.63 9.76 -10.96
CA MET A 402 -20.78 8.62 -11.29
C MET A 402 -21.45 7.62 -12.26
N LEU A 403 -22.70 7.24 -12.02
CA LEU A 403 -23.49 6.34 -12.89
C LEU A 403 -22.75 5.04 -13.27
N ILE A 404 -21.98 4.46 -12.34
CA ILE A 404 -21.24 3.23 -12.53
C ILE A 404 -22.06 2.08 -11.98
N LYS A 405 -22.61 1.25 -12.88
CA LYS A 405 -23.48 0.13 -12.49
C LYS A 405 -22.68 -1.01 -11.83
N ASP A 406 -21.50 -1.29 -12.38
CA ASP A 406 -20.64 -2.37 -11.92
C ASP A 406 -19.18 -1.90 -11.90
N SER A 407 -18.63 -1.67 -10.69
CA SER A 407 -17.26 -1.22 -10.50
C SER A 407 -16.23 -2.36 -10.57
N SER A 408 -16.70 -3.62 -10.64
CA SER A 408 -15.83 -4.79 -10.89
C SER A 408 -15.38 -4.90 -12.35
N LYS A 409 -15.92 -4.10 -13.24
CA LYS A 409 -15.57 -4.05 -14.67
C LYS A 409 -14.77 -2.79 -15.01
N GLU A 410 -14.03 -2.85 -16.13
CA GLU A 410 -13.30 -1.69 -16.64
C GLU A 410 -14.26 -0.54 -16.97
N HIS A 411 -13.99 0.66 -16.41
CA HIS A 411 -14.81 1.84 -16.69
C HIS A 411 -13.97 3.12 -16.74
N TRP A 412 -14.21 3.97 -17.76
CA TRP A 412 -13.49 5.23 -17.94
C TRP A 412 -13.77 6.27 -16.84
N ARG A 413 -14.98 6.29 -16.29
CA ARG A 413 -15.34 7.20 -15.18
C ARG A 413 -14.57 6.89 -13.91
N LEU A 414 -14.22 5.61 -13.68
CA LEU A 414 -13.35 5.21 -12.58
C LEU A 414 -11.92 5.75 -12.78
N TRP A 415 -11.43 5.80 -14.01
CA TRP A 415 -10.18 6.47 -14.32
C TRP A 415 -10.23 7.97 -14.00
N VAL A 416 -11.31 8.68 -14.40
CA VAL A 416 -11.52 10.09 -14.07
C VAL A 416 -11.57 10.29 -12.56
N LEU A 417 -12.31 9.42 -11.83
CA LEU A 417 -12.32 9.38 -10.37
C LEU A 417 -10.88 9.30 -9.81
N LYS A 418 -10.09 8.33 -10.29
CA LYS A 418 -8.71 8.08 -9.81
C LYS A 418 -7.78 9.25 -10.08
N LYS A 419 -7.83 9.81 -11.28
CA LYS A 419 -6.87 10.81 -11.74
C LYS A 419 -7.15 12.20 -11.20
N TYR A 420 -8.42 12.56 -11.05
CA TYR A 420 -8.82 13.93 -10.73
C TYR A 420 -9.58 14.06 -9.40
N LEU A 421 -10.59 13.22 -9.17
CA LEU A 421 -11.46 13.41 -8.02
C LEU A 421 -10.81 12.91 -6.72
N LEU A 422 -10.17 11.74 -6.71
CA LEU A 422 -9.53 11.22 -5.49
C LEU A 422 -8.41 12.13 -4.98
N PRO A 423 -7.49 12.70 -5.80
CA PRO A 423 -6.53 13.71 -5.32
C PRO A 423 -7.21 14.95 -4.73
N TYR A 424 -8.26 15.46 -5.39
CA TYR A 424 -9.02 16.60 -4.87
C TYR A 424 -9.65 16.28 -3.51
N LEU A 425 -10.32 15.14 -3.38
CA LEU A 425 -10.95 14.71 -2.13
C LEU A 425 -9.91 14.48 -1.02
N TYR A 426 -8.76 13.93 -1.38
CA TYR A 426 -7.65 13.72 -0.44
C TYR A 426 -7.19 15.04 0.20
N TRP A 427 -6.78 15.99 -0.63
CA TRP A 427 -6.22 17.26 -0.16
C TRP A 427 -7.25 18.20 0.49
N ASN A 428 -8.49 18.21 -0.01
CA ASN A 428 -9.49 19.22 0.39
C ASN A 428 -10.55 18.70 1.36
N LYS A 429 -10.65 17.38 1.54
CA LYS A 429 -11.64 16.77 2.43
C LYS A 429 -10.96 15.85 3.46
N LEU A 430 -10.29 14.79 3.01
CA LEU A 430 -9.77 13.73 3.86
C LEU A 430 -8.79 14.27 4.92
N LEU A 431 -7.72 14.97 4.48
CA LEU A 431 -6.73 15.56 5.39
C LEU A 431 -7.28 16.72 6.25
N LYS A 432 -8.47 17.22 5.93
CA LYS A 432 -9.18 18.22 6.75
C LYS A 432 -10.24 17.60 7.67
N GLY A 433 -10.17 16.29 7.90
CA GLY A 433 -11.10 15.58 8.78
C GLY A 433 -12.56 15.57 8.31
N LYS A 434 -12.82 15.85 7.03
CA LYS A 434 -14.17 15.81 6.45
C LYS A 434 -14.48 14.41 5.90
N GLU A 435 -15.71 13.98 6.02
CA GLU A 435 -16.17 12.73 5.43
C GLU A 435 -16.07 12.76 3.89
N VAL A 436 -15.71 11.58 3.31
CA VAL A 436 -15.53 11.38 1.88
C VAL A 436 -16.25 10.11 1.44
#